data_ba7873dba9ad3301e006c960655e4d69
#
_entry.id   ba7873dba9ad3301e006c960655e4d69
#
_cell.length_a   1.000
_cell.length_b   1.000
_cell.length_c   1.000
_cell.angle_alpha   90.00
_cell.angle_beta   90.00
_cell.angle_gamma   90.00
#
_symmetry.space_group_name_H-M   'P 1'
#
loop_
_entity.id
_entity.type
_entity.pdbx_description
1 polymer ?
#
loop_
_entity_poly.entity_id
_entity_poly.type
_entity_poly.pdbx_seq_one_letter_code
_entity_poly.pdbx_strand_id
1 'polypeptide(L)'
;TPLYSSAASDVYKRQVYNWGEYIDPETLTMFEEETGIKVVYDEFETNEIMYPKVEAGSSAYDVVCPSDYMVQKMIENDLIQELDYDKIPNAKENIGAQYYEQAAAYDPGNKYCVPYCWGTVGIIYNKTMVDTPPTKWADLWDEKYADNILMMDSIKDSFMVALKKNGFSSNSLDESELQIATNDLIAQKPLVQAYVVDQVRDKMIGGEAAIGVMFSGDAIYVIGENPDLDYVIPEEGTNVWIDGWVI
;
A
#
# COMPACT_ATOMS: atom_id res chain seq x y z
N THR A 1 44.94 -3.73 20.45
CA THR A 1 43.82 -3.05 19.76
C THR A 1 42.54 -3.71 20.25
N PRO A 2 41.66 -3.04 21.02
CA PRO A 2 40.42 -3.63 21.42
C PRO A 2 39.48 -3.68 20.21
N LEU A 3 39.02 -4.87 19.86
CA LEU A 3 37.89 -5.10 19.00
C LEU A 3 36.65 -4.61 19.76
N TYR A 4 36.25 -3.39 19.51
CA TYR A 4 34.90 -2.92 19.88
C TYR A 4 33.91 -3.77 19.08
N SER A 5 33.11 -4.57 19.77
CA SER A 5 32.09 -5.40 19.21
C SER A 5 31.03 -4.50 18.56
N SER A 6 30.69 -4.76 17.30
CA SER A 6 29.60 -4.12 16.57
C SER A 6 28.26 -4.19 17.32
N ALA A 7 28.09 -5.15 18.22
CA ALA A 7 26.90 -5.31 19.04
C ALA A 7 26.56 -4.14 19.99
N ALA A 8 27.55 -3.31 20.39
CA ALA A 8 27.28 -2.17 21.28
C ALA A 8 26.73 -0.95 20.51
N SER A 9 26.89 -0.89 19.18
CA SER A 9 26.32 0.19 18.34
C SER A 9 24.89 -0.10 17.92
N ASP A 10 24.45 -1.36 17.94
CA ASP A 10 23.13 -1.79 17.46
C ASP A 10 22.01 -1.58 18.51
N VAL A 11 22.38 -1.49 19.79
CA VAL A 11 21.40 -1.24 20.89
C VAL A 11 20.74 0.13 20.80
N TYR A 12 21.35 1.08 20.12
CA TYR A 12 20.84 2.46 19.97
C TYR A 12 20.31 2.76 18.57
N LYS A 13 20.05 1.75 17.77
CA LYS A 13 19.50 1.90 16.42
C LYS A 13 18.33 0.95 16.22
N ARG A 14 17.31 1.41 15.50
CA ARG A 14 16.21 0.56 14.99
C ARG A 14 16.07 0.77 13.51
N GLN A 15 15.97 -0.32 12.79
CA GLN A 15 15.74 -0.33 11.36
C GLN A 15 14.25 -0.46 11.09
N VAL A 16 13.68 0.55 10.44
CA VAL A 16 12.28 0.64 10.06
C VAL A 16 12.18 0.52 8.55
N TYR A 17 11.27 -0.33 8.07
CA TYR A 17 11.03 -0.54 6.65
C TYR A 17 9.56 -0.28 6.37
N ASN A 18 9.27 0.78 5.63
CA ASN A 18 7.93 1.30 5.41
C ASN A 18 7.72 1.68 3.94
N TRP A 19 6.51 2.06 3.61
CA TRP A 19 6.14 2.65 2.32
C TRP A 19 6.76 4.04 2.17
N GLY A 20 6.96 4.47 0.93
CA GLY A 20 7.38 5.84 0.62
C GLY A 20 6.34 6.86 1.07
N GLU A 21 6.81 7.96 1.66
CA GLU A 21 5.95 9.09 2.11
C GLU A 21 4.77 8.68 3.01
N TYR A 22 4.98 7.72 3.90
CA TYR A 22 3.95 7.08 4.69
C TYR A 22 4.05 7.32 6.19
N ILE A 23 4.94 8.20 6.60
CA ILE A 23 5.11 8.67 7.98
C ILE A 23 5.52 10.14 7.97
N ASP A 24 5.03 10.91 8.93
CA ASP A 24 5.54 12.25 9.15
C ASP A 24 6.99 12.18 9.66
N PRO A 25 7.97 12.78 8.96
CA PRO A 25 9.37 12.75 9.37
C PRO A 25 9.62 13.33 10.76
N GLU A 26 8.77 14.24 11.24
CA GLU A 26 8.86 14.78 12.60
C GLU A 26 8.64 13.69 13.65
N THR A 27 7.80 12.69 13.36
CA THR A 27 7.57 11.53 14.25
C THR A 27 8.86 10.76 14.54
N LEU A 28 9.72 10.59 13.52
CA LEU A 28 11.02 9.93 13.69
C LEU A 28 11.92 10.74 14.59
N THR A 29 11.96 12.06 14.40
CA THR A 29 12.74 12.99 15.22
C THR A 29 12.27 12.97 16.68
N MET A 30 10.96 13.04 16.90
CA MET A 30 10.34 12.95 18.23
C MET A 30 10.70 11.65 18.94
N PHE A 31 10.62 10.52 18.23
CA PHE A 31 11.01 9.22 18.78
C PHE A 31 12.49 9.18 19.18
N GLU A 32 13.38 9.70 18.33
CA GLU A 32 14.82 9.74 18.63
C GLU A 32 15.11 10.65 19.84
N GLU A 33 14.46 11.79 19.95
CA GLU A 33 14.62 12.74 21.07
C GLU A 33 14.09 12.15 22.39
N GLU A 34 12.94 11.45 22.35
CA GLU A 34 12.33 10.86 23.54
C GLU A 34 13.09 9.65 24.05
N THR A 35 13.56 8.78 23.13
CA THR A 35 14.11 7.47 23.49
C THR A 35 15.63 7.42 23.47
N GLY A 36 16.30 8.33 22.77
CA GLY A 36 17.73 8.26 22.47
C GLY A 36 18.11 7.16 21.45
N ILE A 37 17.11 6.52 20.83
CA ILE A 37 17.29 5.45 19.84
C ILE A 37 17.26 6.06 18.44
N LYS A 38 18.32 5.84 17.65
CA LYS A 38 18.41 6.29 16.27
C LYS A 38 17.53 5.41 15.36
N VAL A 39 16.80 6.03 14.45
CA VAL A 39 16.01 5.35 13.42
C VAL A 39 16.82 5.30 12.12
N VAL A 40 16.97 4.11 11.56
CA VAL A 40 17.44 3.88 10.19
C VAL A 40 16.19 3.54 9.38
N TYR A 41 15.78 4.45 8.52
CA TYR A 41 14.51 4.34 7.80
C TYR A 41 14.77 3.99 6.34
N ASP A 42 14.20 2.87 5.89
CA ASP A 42 14.23 2.40 4.51
C ASP A 42 12.80 2.37 3.94
N GLU A 43 12.67 2.51 2.63
CA GLU A 43 11.40 2.55 1.93
C GLU A 43 11.26 1.41 0.91
N PHE A 44 10.02 1.01 0.64
CA PHE A 44 9.65 0.07 -0.42
C PHE A 44 8.39 0.51 -1.16
N GLU A 45 8.27 0.12 -2.42
CA GLU A 45 7.13 0.46 -3.27
C GLU A 45 6.03 -0.62 -3.26
N THR A 46 6.40 -1.89 -3.05
CA THR A 46 5.44 -3.02 -3.04
C THR A 46 5.81 -4.06 -1.98
N ASN A 47 4.80 -4.79 -1.46
CA ASN A 47 5.03 -5.93 -0.57
C ASN A 47 5.89 -7.01 -1.22
N GLU A 48 5.79 -7.18 -2.54
CA GLU A 48 6.54 -8.16 -3.32
C GLU A 48 8.04 -7.83 -3.40
N ILE A 49 8.41 -6.56 -3.29
CA ILE A 49 9.81 -6.10 -3.16
C ILE A 49 10.29 -6.24 -1.71
N MET A 50 9.43 -5.91 -0.74
CA MET A 50 9.73 -5.95 0.68
C MET A 50 9.95 -7.38 1.19
N TYR A 51 9.00 -8.28 0.92
CA TYR A 51 8.95 -9.63 1.49
C TYR A 51 10.23 -10.44 1.28
N PRO A 52 10.81 -10.55 0.06
CA PRO A 52 12.04 -11.32 -0.15
C PRO A 52 13.24 -10.79 0.63
N LYS A 53 13.30 -9.49 0.90
CA LYS A 53 14.39 -8.90 1.70
C LYS A 53 14.27 -9.29 3.18
N VAL A 54 13.04 -9.28 3.71
CA VAL A 54 12.77 -9.72 5.08
C VAL A 54 13.01 -11.23 5.22
N GLU A 55 12.47 -12.03 4.29
CA GLU A 55 12.63 -13.50 4.28
C GLU A 55 14.09 -13.94 4.18
N ALA A 56 14.89 -13.25 3.36
CA ALA A 56 16.31 -13.55 3.23
C ALA A 56 17.12 -13.22 4.48
N GLY A 57 16.59 -12.45 5.43
CA GLY A 57 17.30 -11.99 6.63
C GLY A 57 18.57 -11.19 6.31
N SER A 58 18.69 -10.67 5.08
CA SER A 58 19.87 -9.95 4.60
C SER A 58 19.99 -8.54 5.19
N SER A 59 18.87 -7.99 5.68
CA SER A 59 18.78 -6.75 6.43
C SER A 59 18.00 -7.05 7.71
N ALA A 60 18.58 -6.69 8.85
CA ALA A 60 17.93 -6.90 10.14
C ALA A 60 16.95 -5.74 10.37
N TYR A 61 15.76 -5.80 9.79
CA TYR A 61 14.71 -4.86 10.11
C TYR A 61 14.10 -5.18 11.47
N ASP A 62 13.95 -4.17 12.31
CA ASP A 62 13.31 -4.30 13.63
C ASP A 62 11.80 -4.13 13.52
N VAL A 63 11.34 -3.26 12.59
CA VAL A 63 9.93 -2.93 12.39
C VAL A 63 9.65 -2.80 10.90
N VAL A 64 8.56 -3.44 10.46
CA VAL A 64 8.11 -3.41 9.06
C VAL A 64 6.63 -3.06 9.01
N CYS A 65 6.18 -2.37 7.96
CA CYS A 65 4.77 -2.00 7.76
C CYS A 65 4.16 -2.66 6.52
N PRO A 66 3.89 -3.97 6.53
CA PRO A 66 3.23 -4.67 5.42
C PRO A 66 1.73 -4.41 5.36
N SER A 67 1.13 -4.73 4.23
CA SER A 67 -0.33 -4.80 4.10
C SER A 67 -0.89 -6.10 4.66
N ASP A 68 -2.18 -6.12 4.95
CA ASP A 68 -2.97 -7.20 5.53
C ASP A 68 -2.63 -8.60 5.03
N TYR A 69 -2.70 -8.82 3.71
CA TYR A 69 -2.40 -10.13 3.10
C TYR A 69 -0.96 -10.57 3.28
N MET A 70 -0.05 -9.58 3.37
CA MET A 70 1.37 -9.88 3.58
C MET A 70 1.65 -10.15 5.06
N VAL A 71 0.97 -9.46 5.99
CA VAL A 71 0.98 -9.81 7.42
C VAL A 71 0.58 -11.28 7.60
N GLN A 72 -0.55 -11.70 6.99
CA GLN A 72 -1.00 -13.10 7.05
C GLN A 72 0.09 -14.05 6.54
N LYS A 73 0.69 -13.75 5.38
CA LYS A 73 1.76 -14.57 4.81
C LYS A 73 2.99 -14.63 5.72
N MET A 74 3.37 -13.51 6.34
CA MET A 74 4.52 -13.46 7.26
C MET A 74 4.25 -14.25 8.55
N ILE A 75 3.03 -14.25 9.07
CA ILE A 75 2.61 -15.12 10.19
C ILE A 75 2.75 -16.60 9.79
N GLU A 76 2.20 -16.98 8.63
CA GLU A 76 2.22 -18.36 8.14
C GLU A 76 3.65 -18.92 7.91
N ASN A 77 4.62 -18.02 7.67
CA ASN A 77 6.02 -18.37 7.44
C ASN A 77 6.94 -18.08 8.65
N ASP A 78 6.37 -17.81 9.84
CA ASP A 78 7.10 -17.55 11.09
C ASP A 78 8.16 -16.43 10.95
N LEU A 79 7.87 -15.38 10.16
CA LEU A 79 8.79 -14.27 9.89
C LEU A 79 8.66 -13.10 10.85
N ILE A 80 7.59 -13.06 11.64
CA ILE A 80 7.28 -11.97 12.58
C ILE A 80 6.96 -12.53 13.96
N GLN A 81 7.10 -11.70 14.98
CA GLN A 81 6.95 -12.08 16.39
C GLN A 81 5.60 -11.64 16.96
N GLU A 82 5.08 -12.38 17.95
CA GLU A 82 3.94 -11.92 18.73
C GLU A 82 4.30 -10.64 19.50
N LEU A 83 3.38 -9.68 19.47
CA LEU A 83 3.51 -8.40 20.16
C LEU A 83 3.17 -8.54 21.66
N ASP A 84 4.00 -7.93 22.50
CA ASP A 84 3.71 -7.77 23.92
C ASP A 84 2.99 -6.42 24.14
N TYR A 85 1.66 -6.47 24.13
CA TYR A 85 0.82 -5.28 24.27
C TYR A 85 0.96 -4.58 25.63
N ASP A 86 1.53 -5.22 26.64
CA ASP A 86 1.81 -4.56 27.93
C ASP A 86 3.00 -3.59 27.79
N LYS A 87 3.83 -3.77 26.77
CA LYS A 87 4.94 -2.85 26.43
C LYS A 87 4.55 -1.72 25.48
N ILE A 88 3.40 -1.83 24.82
CA ILE A 88 2.88 -0.85 23.86
C ILE A 88 1.47 -0.37 24.23
N PRO A 89 1.25 0.16 25.46
CA PRO A 89 -0.09 0.52 25.94
C PRO A 89 -0.78 1.54 25.03
N ASN A 90 -0.03 2.45 24.41
CA ASN A 90 -0.56 3.49 23.53
C ASN A 90 -1.27 2.90 22.31
N ALA A 91 -0.90 1.70 21.85
CA ALA A 91 -1.56 1.06 20.72
C ALA A 91 -3.05 0.77 21.03
N LYS A 92 -3.35 0.28 22.23
CA LYS A 92 -4.74 0.03 22.65
C LYS A 92 -5.51 1.30 23.00
N GLU A 93 -4.80 2.34 23.47
CA GLU A 93 -5.42 3.59 23.88
C GLU A 93 -5.80 4.46 22.68
N ASN A 94 -4.95 4.50 21.65
CA ASN A 94 -5.07 5.45 20.55
C ASN A 94 -5.68 4.86 19.27
N ILE A 95 -5.72 3.53 19.11
CA ILE A 95 -6.29 2.89 17.92
C ILE A 95 -7.69 2.38 18.24
N GLY A 96 -8.67 2.81 17.43
CA GLY A 96 -10.06 2.43 17.62
C GLY A 96 -10.30 0.92 17.48
N ALA A 97 -11.19 0.37 18.32
CA ALA A 97 -11.49 -1.06 18.37
C ALA A 97 -11.91 -1.65 17.02
N GLN A 98 -12.61 -0.85 16.18
CA GLN A 98 -13.04 -1.27 14.84
C GLN A 98 -11.89 -1.68 13.92
N TYR A 99 -10.70 -1.12 14.08
CA TYR A 99 -9.54 -1.47 13.26
C TYR A 99 -8.94 -2.81 13.69
N TYR A 100 -8.95 -3.09 14.99
CA TYR A 100 -8.59 -4.42 15.51
C TYR A 100 -9.61 -5.49 15.12
N GLU A 101 -10.91 -5.15 15.08
CA GLU A 101 -11.95 -6.07 14.61
C GLU A 101 -11.73 -6.44 13.13
N GLN A 102 -11.36 -5.47 12.29
CA GLN A 102 -11.03 -5.72 10.88
C GLN A 102 -9.72 -6.50 10.74
N ALA A 103 -8.69 -6.15 11.50
CA ALA A 103 -7.40 -6.82 11.48
C ALA A 103 -7.47 -8.29 11.87
N ALA A 104 -8.46 -8.69 12.68
CA ALA A 104 -8.66 -10.08 13.07
C ALA A 104 -8.89 -11.04 11.87
N ALA A 105 -9.22 -10.52 10.70
CA ALA A 105 -9.37 -11.32 9.48
C ALA A 105 -8.04 -11.89 8.97
N TYR A 106 -6.93 -11.18 9.18
CA TYR A 106 -5.59 -11.59 8.73
C TYR A 106 -4.62 -11.86 9.90
N ASP A 107 -4.90 -11.33 11.09
CA ASP A 107 -4.17 -11.57 12.33
C ASP A 107 -5.15 -12.04 13.44
N PRO A 108 -5.53 -13.32 13.45
CA PRO A 108 -6.48 -13.85 14.42
C PRO A 108 -6.04 -13.63 15.88
N GLY A 109 -6.82 -12.83 16.59
CA GLY A 109 -6.53 -12.45 17.98
C GLY A 109 -5.64 -11.22 18.11
N ASN A 110 -5.31 -10.55 17.00
CA ASN A 110 -4.48 -9.33 16.96
C ASN A 110 -3.17 -9.49 17.75
N LYS A 111 -2.41 -10.52 17.41
CA LYS A 111 -1.19 -10.88 18.14
C LYS A 111 0.08 -10.33 17.55
N TYR A 112 0.10 -10.10 16.23
CA TYR A 112 1.32 -9.83 15.47
C TYR A 112 1.39 -8.44 14.89
N CYS A 113 0.23 -7.77 14.72
CA CYS A 113 0.14 -6.54 13.95
C CYS A 113 -0.56 -5.42 14.72
N VAL A 114 0.02 -4.22 14.72
CA VAL A 114 -0.66 -3.00 15.16
C VAL A 114 -1.22 -2.30 13.92
N PRO A 115 -2.55 -2.20 13.73
CA PRO A 115 -3.13 -1.47 12.62
C PRO A 115 -2.62 -0.03 12.56
N TYR A 116 -2.22 0.43 11.38
CA TYR A 116 -1.62 1.75 11.19
C TYR A 116 -2.45 2.65 10.29
N CYS A 117 -2.58 2.26 9.04
CA CYS A 117 -3.29 3.04 8.04
C CYS A 117 -4.22 2.14 7.23
N TRP A 118 -5.26 2.72 6.65
CA TRP A 118 -6.17 1.99 5.79
C TRP A 118 -6.64 2.87 4.64
N GLY A 119 -7.07 2.25 3.57
CA GLY A 119 -7.62 2.99 2.45
C GLY A 119 -8.29 2.09 1.44
N THR A 120 -8.57 2.69 0.30
CA THR A 120 -9.19 2.07 -0.86
C THR A 120 -8.36 2.39 -2.10
N VAL A 121 -8.63 1.69 -3.18
CA VAL A 121 -8.15 2.04 -4.51
C VAL A 121 -9.31 2.58 -5.33
N GLY A 122 -9.06 3.57 -6.16
CA GLY A 122 -10.08 4.14 -7.03
C GLY A 122 -9.49 4.76 -8.29
N ILE A 123 -10.31 5.49 -9.00
CA ILE A 123 -9.93 6.17 -10.23
C ILE A 123 -9.70 7.64 -9.93
N ILE A 124 -8.46 8.12 -10.14
CA ILE A 124 -8.11 9.53 -10.23
C ILE A 124 -8.29 9.98 -11.68
N TYR A 125 -8.83 11.17 -11.91
CA TYR A 125 -9.02 11.69 -13.24
C TYR A 125 -8.85 13.21 -13.30
N ASN A 126 -8.45 13.70 -14.48
CA ASN A 126 -8.32 15.12 -14.74
C ASN A 126 -9.58 15.65 -15.42
N LYS A 127 -10.33 16.51 -14.72
CA LYS A 127 -11.60 17.10 -15.18
C LYS A 127 -11.49 17.88 -16.49
N THR A 128 -10.30 18.34 -16.83
CA THR A 128 -10.06 19.09 -18.08
C THR A 128 -9.77 18.18 -19.27
N MET A 129 -9.51 16.88 -19.02
CA MET A 129 -9.14 15.88 -20.04
C MET A 129 -10.21 14.81 -20.22
N VAL A 130 -11.21 14.76 -19.35
CA VAL A 130 -12.35 13.82 -19.45
C VAL A 130 -13.64 14.59 -19.71
N ASP A 131 -14.44 14.13 -20.67
CA ASP A 131 -15.75 14.75 -20.99
C ASP A 131 -16.80 14.46 -19.92
N THR A 132 -16.69 13.31 -19.29
CA THR A 132 -17.59 12.82 -18.25
C THR A 132 -16.79 12.09 -17.18
N PRO A 133 -17.02 12.35 -15.89
CA PRO A 133 -16.37 11.62 -14.81
C PRO A 133 -16.53 10.10 -14.97
N PRO A 134 -15.46 9.32 -14.77
CA PRO A 134 -15.54 7.86 -14.79
C PRO A 134 -16.44 7.37 -13.65
N THR A 135 -17.16 6.28 -13.86
CA THR A 135 -18.04 5.67 -12.85
C THR A 135 -17.80 4.18 -12.64
N LYS A 136 -17.07 3.56 -13.56
CA LYS A 136 -16.83 2.12 -13.60
C LYS A 136 -15.37 1.80 -13.84
N TRP A 137 -14.93 0.66 -13.37
CA TRP A 137 -13.59 0.16 -13.70
C TRP A 137 -13.40 -0.03 -15.22
N ALA A 138 -14.48 -0.34 -15.96
CA ALA A 138 -14.44 -0.49 -17.40
C ALA A 138 -14.00 0.79 -18.14
N ASP A 139 -14.12 1.97 -17.55
CA ASP A 139 -13.69 3.25 -18.14
C ASP A 139 -12.17 3.28 -18.38
N LEU A 140 -11.39 2.46 -17.66
CA LEU A 140 -9.95 2.26 -17.89
C LEU A 140 -9.62 1.42 -19.15
N TRP A 141 -10.62 0.91 -19.87
CA TRP A 141 -10.50 0.20 -21.14
C TRP A 141 -11.07 1.00 -22.33
N ASP A 142 -11.50 2.24 -22.09
CA ASP A 142 -12.04 3.10 -23.16
C ASP A 142 -10.89 3.61 -24.04
N GLU A 143 -10.94 3.26 -25.33
CA GLU A 143 -9.94 3.63 -26.34
C GLU A 143 -9.76 5.16 -26.47
N LYS A 144 -10.76 5.96 -26.07
CA LYS A 144 -10.63 7.43 -26.06
C LYS A 144 -9.54 7.95 -25.14
N TYR A 145 -9.13 7.15 -24.14
CA TYR A 145 -8.04 7.46 -23.22
C TYR A 145 -6.72 6.78 -23.56
N ALA A 146 -6.59 6.15 -24.74
CA ALA A 146 -5.35 5.50 -25.15
C ALA A 146 -4.15 6.44 -24.98
N ASP A 147 -3.04 5.90 -24.45
CA ASP A 147 -1.83 6.63 -24.07
C ASP A 147 -2.02 7.73 -22.99
N ASN A 148 -3.18 7.73 -22.31
CA ASN A 148 -3.51 8.65 -21.21
C ASN A 148 -4.05 7.92 -19.96
N ILE A 149 -3.78 6.62 -19.86
CA ILE A 149 -4.18 5.77 -18.72
C ILE A 149 -2.94 5.41 -17.90
N LEU A 150 -2.99 5.65 -16.59
CA LEU A 150 -1.99 5.15 -15.65
C LEU A 150 -2.56 3.96 -14.88
N MET A 151 -1.88 2.82 -14.95
CA MET A 151 -2.21 1.62 -14.17
C MET A 151 -1.19 1.41 -13.06
N MET A 152 -1.60 0.66 -12.03
CA MET A 152 -0.70 0.34 -10.94
C MET A 152 0.30 -0.75 -11.33
N ASP A 153 1.59 -0.52 -11.06
CA ASP A 153 2.65 -1.54 -11.11
C ASP A 153 2.60 -2.39 -9.82
N SER A 154 1.42 -2.93 -9.57
CA SER A 154 1.09 -3.84 -8.48
C SER A 154 0.21 -4.95 -9.04
N ILE A 155 0.67 -6.19 -8.91
CA ILE A 155 -0.07 -7.37 -9.40
C ILE A 155 -1.44 -7.44 -8.73
N LYS A 156 -1.47 -7.29 -7.40
CA LYS A 156 -2.71 -7.43 -6.63
C LYS A 156 -3.73 -6.37 -7.00
N ASP A 157 -3.33 -5.11 -7.10
CA ASP A 157 -4.25 -4.01 -7.41
C ASP A 157 -4.71 -4.04 -8.86
N SER A 158 -3.82 -4.33 -9.81
CA SER A 158 -4.20 -4.49 -11.21
C SER A 158 -5.19 -5.64 -11.41
N PHE A 159 -4.99 -6.79 -10.74
CA PHE A 159 -5.96 -7.89 -10.76
C PHE A 159 -7.27 -7.52 -10.06
N MET A 160 -7.23 -6.80 -8.94
CA MET A 160 -8.43 -6.29 -8.26
C MET A 160 -9.29 -5.47 -9.22
N VAL A 161 -8.70 -4.52 -9.94
CA VAL A 161 -9.39 -3.69 -10.93
C VAL A 161 -10.08 -4.55 -12.00
N ALA A 162 -9.35 -5.51 -12.59
CA ALA A 162 -9.90 -6.36 -13.64
C ALA A 162 -10.98 -7.35 -13.12
N LEU A 163 -10.80 -7.89 -11.92
CA LEU A 163 -11.80 -8.75 -11.28
C LEU A 163 -13.08 -7.97 -10.97
N LYS A 164 -12.96 -6.78 -10.36
CA LYS A 164 -14.11 -5.93 -10.03
C LYS A 164 -14.87 -5.49 -11.28
N LYS A 165 -14.14 -5.11 -12.35
CA LYS A 165 -14.73 -4.81 -13.68
C LYS A 165 -15.67 -5.90 -14.18
N ASN A 166 -15.35 -7.17 -13.88
CA ASN A 166 -16.14 -8.34 -14.29
C ASN A 166 -17.17 -8.77 -13.23
N GLY A 167 -17.33 -8.01 -12.14
CA GLY A 167 -18.26 -8.33 -11.05
C GLY A 167 -17.78 -9.46 -10.14
N PHE A 168 -16.50 -9.84 -10.21
CA PHE A 168 -15.91 -10.87 -9.37
C PHE A 168 -15.43 -10.33 -8.03
N SER A 169 -15.14 -11.23 -7.10
CA SER A 169 -14.49 -10.88 -5.84
C SER A 169 -13.03 -10.45 -6.09
N SER A 170 -12.57 -9.38 -5.42
CA SER A 170 -11.16 -9.00 -5.42
C SER A 170 -10.25 -10.08 -4.81
N ASN A 171 -10.81 -10.99 -4.03
CA ASN A 171 -10.11 -12.11 -3.39
C ASN A 171 -10.44 -13.46 -4.07
N SER A 172 -10.87 -13.44 -5.32
CA SER A 172 -11.15 -14.68 -6.05
C SER A 172 -9.90 -15.55 -6.23
N LEU A 173 -10.04 -16.84 -5.98
CA LEU A 173 -9.05 -17.89 -6.25
C LEU A 173 -9.52 -18.81 -7.37
N ASP A 174 -10.63 -18.50 -8.03
CA ASP A 174 -11.13 -19.27 -9.18
C ASP A 174 -10.25 -19.02 -10.40
N GLU A 175 -9.64 -20.09 -10.92
CA GLU A 175 -8.73 -19.99 -12.06
C GLU A 175 -9.40 -19.43 -13.31
N SER A 176 -10.70 -19.65 -13.51
CA SER A 176 -11.43 -19.14 -14.67
C SER A 176 -11.65 -17.62 -14.55
N GLU A 177 -11.95 -17.11 -13.37
CA GLU A 177 -12.08 -15.68 -13.11
C GLU A 177 -10.73 -14.96 -13.23
N LEU A 178 -9.67 -15.56 -12.70
CA LEU A 178 -8.30 -15.06 -12.84
C LEU A 178 -7.85 -15.03 -14.30
N GLN A 179 -8.23 -16.05 -15.10
CA GLN A 179 -7.92 -16.07 -16.52
C GLN A 179 -8.67 -14.97 -17.29
N ILE A 180 -9.93 -14.70 -16.95
CA ILE A 180 -10.71 -13.59 -17.53
C ILE A 180 -10.04 -12.26 -17.20
N ALA A 181 -9.68 -12.02 -15.93
CA ALA A 181 -8.98 -10.83 -15.51
C ALA A 181 -7.63 -10.64 -16.23
N THR A 182 -6.88 -11.74 -16.40
CA THR A 182 -5.61 -11.76 -17.14
C THR A 182 -5.82 -11.32 -18.59
N ASN A 183 -6.81 -11.88 -19.26
CA ASN A 183 -7.11 -11.53 -20.66
C ASN A 183 -7.52 -10.06 -20.81
N ASP A 184 -8.28 -9.53 -19.86
CA ASP A 184 -8.66 -8.13 -19.82
C ASP A 184 -7.45 -7.21 -19.65
N LEU A 185 -6.55 -7.52 -18.74
CA LEU A 185 -5.32 -6.74 -18.52
C LEU A 185 -4.41 -6.79 -19.76
N ILE A 186 -4.31 -7.94 -20.43
CA ILE A 186 -3.57 -8.05 -21.70
C ILE A 186 -4.22 -7.16 -22.77
N ALA A 187 -5.55 -7.16 -22.88
CA ALA A 187 -6.28 -6.34 -23.83
C ALA A 187 -6.15 -4.82 -23.52
N GLN A 188 -6.05 -4.44 -22.24
CA GLN A 188 -5.85 -3.06 -21.81
C GLN A 188 -4.45 -2.53 -22.11
N LYS A 189 -3.44 -3.41 -22.04
CA LYS A 189 -2.03 -3.01 -22.12
C LYS A 189 -1.68 -2.03 -23.25
N PRO A 190 -2.22 -2.15 -24.49
CA PRO A 190 -1.96 -1.19 -25.55
C PRO A 190 -2.51 0.21 -25.30
N LEU A 191 -3.44 0.38 -24.35
CA LEU A 191 -4.06 1.67 -24.00
C LEU A 191 -3.31 2.38 -22.86
N VAL A 192 -2.51 1.64 -22.11
CA VAL A 192 -1.84 2.13 -20.90
C VAL A 192 -0.58 2.93 -21.29
N GLN A 193 -0.51 4.17 -20.79
CA GLN A 193 0.66 5.02 -20.93
C GLN A 193 1.84 4.48 -20.10
N ALA A 194 1.58 4.15 -18.83
CA ALA A 194 2.58 3.63 -17.92
C ALA A 194 1.95 2.81 -16.78
N TYR A 195 2.73 1.86 -16.28
CA TYR A 195 2.49 1.18 -15.01
C TYR A 195 3.36 1.87 -13.96
N VAL A 196 2.76 2.38 -12.89
CA VAL A 196 3.41 3.22 -11.88
C VAL A 196 2.80 2.94 -10.49
N VAL A 197 3.55 3.27 -9.43
CA VAL A 197 3.04 3.32 -8.05
C VAL A 197 3.12 4.77 -7.58
N ASP A 198 4.19 5.18 -6.93
CA ASP A 198 4.33 6.54 -6.37
C ASP A 198 4.37 7.63 -7.46
N GLN A 199 4.93 7.32 -8.63
CA GLN A 199 5.06 8.26 -9.74
C GLN A 199 3.69 8.72 -10.32
N VAL A 200 2.60 8.02 -9.99
CA VAL A 200 1.25 8.43 -10.40
C VAL A 200 0.91 9.82 -9.85
N ARG A 201 1.40 10.18 -8.67
CA ARG A 201 1.18 11.49 -8.04
C ARG A 201 1.70 12.62 -8.91
N ASP A 202 2.99 12.61 -9.22
CA ASP A 202 3.63 13.66 -10.02
C ASP A 202 3.03 13.74 -11.43
N LYS A 203 2.74 12.59 -12.04
CA LYS A 203 2.13 12.55 -13.39
C LYS A 203 0.73 13.15 -13.41
N MET A 204 -0.10 12.85 -12.41
CA MET A 204 -1.45 13.42 -12.34
C MET A 204 -1.42 14.91 -11.99
N ILE A 205 -0.58 15.33 -11.04
CA ILE A 205 -0.37 16.75 -10.70
C ILE A 205 0.10 17.53 -11.94
N GLY A 206 1.03 16.96 -12.71
CA GLY A 206 1.57 17.55 -13.95
C GLY A 206 0.61 17.52 -15.14
N GLY A 207 -0.56 16.87 -15.03
CA GLY A 207 -1.52 16.75 -16.12
C GLY A 207 -1.05 15.87 -17.28
N GLU A 208 -0.18 14.89 -17.00
CA GLU A 208 0.41 14.00 -18.03
C GLU A 208 -0.53 12.87 -18.45
N ALA A 209 -1.63 12.62 -17.72
CA ALA A 209 -2.61 11.59 -18.03
C ALA A 209 -4.04 12.05 -17.73
N ALA A 210 -5.00 11.47 -18.44
CA ALA A 210 -6.41 11.79 -18.28
C ALA A 210 -7.05 11.05 -17.10
N ILE A 211 -6.63 9.79 -16.89
CA ILE A 211 -7.26 8.87 -15.94
C ILE A 211 -6.19 7.90 -15.38
N GLY A 212 -6.33 7.49 -14.13
CA GLY A 212 -5.40 6.54 -13.53
C GLY A 212 -5.97 5.83 -12.33
N VAL A 213 -5.30 4.76 -11.90
CA VAL A 213 -5.60 4.04 -10.66
C VAL A 213 -4.71 4.57 -9.56
N MET A 214 -5.29 4.86 -8.40
CA MET A 214 -4.57 5.50 -7.30
C MET A 214 -5.15 5.09 -5.94
N PHE A 215 -4.32 5.08 -4.91
CA PHE A 215 -4.75 4.93 -3.53
C PHE A 215 -5.48 6.19 -3.05
N SER A 216 -6.48 6.00 -2.19
CA SER A 216 -7.34 7.10 -1.70
C SER A 216 -6.57 8.19 -0.94
N GLY A 217 -5.53 7.81 -0.18
CA GLY A 217 -4.68 8.77 0.53
C GLY A 217 -3.91 9.68 -0.43
N ASP A 218 -3.29 9.11 -1.45
CA ASP A 218 -2.59 9.86 -2.49
C ASP A 218 -3.54 10.76 -3.28
N ALA A 219 -4.76 10.26 -3.55
CA ALA A 219 -5.77 11.05 -4.26
C ALA A 219 -6.14 12.33 -3.51
N ILE A 220 -6.28 12.27 -2.18
CA ILE A 220 -6.53 13.45 -1.34
C ILE A 220 -5.39 14.45 -1.48
N TYR A 221 -4.15 13.97 -1.44
CA TYR A 221 -2.96 14.82 -1.58
C TYR A 221 -2.91 15.49 -2.96
N VAL A 222 -2.99 14.72 -4.05
CA VAL A 222 -2.85 15.27 -5.41
C VAL A 222 -3.99 16.21 -5.81
N ILE A 223 -5.20 16.00 -5.28
CA ILE A 223 -6.33 16.93 -5.47
C ILE A 223 -6.04 18.27 -4.75
N GLY A 224 -5.35 18.23 -3.62
CA GLY A 224 -4.90 19.45 -2.93
C GLY A 224 -3.89 20.25 -3.73
N GLU A 225 -3.00 19.58 -4.46
CA GLU A 225 -1.97 20.19 -5.30
C GLU A 225 -2.49 20.65 -6.67
N ASN A 226 -3.45 19.92 -7.25
CA ASN A 226 -4.03 20.24 -8.55
C ASN A 226 -5.57 20.16 -8.49
N PRO A 227 -6.29 21.31 -8.43
CA PRO A 227 -7.74 21.37 -8.33
C PRO A 227 -8.48 20.85 -9.56
N ASP A 228 -7.79 20.61 -10.69
CA ASP A 228 -8.38 19.99 -11.89
C ASP A 228 -8.55 18.49 -11.74
N LEU A 229 -7.95 17.87 -10.71
CA LEU A 229 -8.10 16.46 -10.42
C LEU A 229 -9.35 16.20 -9.58
N ASP A 230 -9.86 14.97 -9.69
CA ASP A 230 -10.92 14.46 -8.83
C ASP A 230 -10.82 12.93 -8.76
N TYR A 231 -11.47 12.32 -7.77
CA TYR A 231 -11.34 10.90 -7.47
C TYR A 231 -12.68 10.24 -7.28
N VAL A 232 -12.83 9.01 -7.76
CA VAL A 232 -14.07 8.24 -7.64
C VAL A 232 -13.79 6.78 -7.26
N ILE A 233 -14.65 6.25 -6.40
CA ILE A 233 -14.77 4.81 -6.19
C ILE A 233 -15.79 4.29 -7.21
N PRO A 234 -15.41 3.37 -8.13
CA PRO A 234 -16.32 2.82 -9.13
C PRO A 234 -17.53 2.09 -8.55
N GLU A 235 -18.61 2.05 -9.32
CA GLU A 235 -19.89 1.45 -8.90
C GLU A 235 -19.79 -0.03 -8.52
N GLU A 236 -18.86 -0.76 -9.12
CA GLU A 236 -18.58 -2.18 -8.83
C GLU A 236 -17.92 -2.36 -7.45
N GLY A 237 -17.58 -1.26 -6.77
CA GLY A 237 -16.84 -1.26 -5.52
C GLY A 237 -15.35 -1.48 -5.72
N THR A 238 -14.62 -1.52 -4.63
CA THR A 238 -13.16 -1.66 -4.59
C THR A 238 -12.71 -2.54 -3.43
N ASN A 239 -11.41 -2.68 -3.25
CA ASN A 239 -10.82 -3.26 -2.05
C ASN A 239 -10.79 -2.24 -0.89
N VAL A 240 -10.71 -2.76 0.32
CA VAL A 240 -10.21 -2.05 1.50
C VAL A 240 -8.94 -2.77 1.90
N TRP A 241 -7.87 -2.02 2.09
CA TRP A 241 -6.60 -2.53 2.60
C TRP A 241 -6.29 -1.92 3.96
N ILE A 242 -5.55 -2.65 4.77
CA ILE A 242 -5.06 -2.19 6.07
C ILE A 242 -3.58 -2.53 6.13
N ASP A 243 -2.76 -1.52 6.39
CA ASP A 243 -1.35 -1.69 6.68
C ASP A 243 -1.13 -1.64 8.18
N GLY A 244 -0.12 -2.35 8.65
CA GLY A 244 0.15 -2.38 10.06
C GLY A 244 1.60 -2.69 10.40
N TRP A 245 1.99 -2.28 11.60
CA TRP A 245 3.34 -2.46 12.11
C TRP A 245 3.52 -3.85 12.70
N VAL A 246 4.57 -4.54 12.26
CA VAL A 246 5.02 -5.85 12.74
C VAL A 246 6.50 -5.81 13.14
N ILE A 247 6.94 -6.76 14.01
CA ILE A 247 8.33 -6.88 14.48
C ILE A 247 8.91 -8.25 14.20
#